data_2e0ec7730af9441c4ea959a1230131fa
#
_entry.id   2e0ec7730af9441c4ea959a1230131fa
#
_cell.length_a   1.000
_cell.length_b   1.000
_cell.length_c   1.000
_cell.angle_alpha   90.00
_cell.angle_beta   90.00
_cell.angle_gamma   90.00
#
_symmetry.space_group_name_H-M   'P 1'
#
loop_
_entity.id
_entity.type
_entity.pdbx_description
1 polymer ?
#
loop_
_entity_poly.entity_id
_entity_poly.type
_entity_poly.pdbx_seq_one_letter_code
_entity_poly.pdbx_strand_id
1 'polypeptide(L)'
;MKLFSRILCAVILAAALAGCVGSNRIGGASRPVEAVPTFPDPSAAAPGTTNQNDIVTDIAPADGIVAEPLPVPSASGRTKIALILPLSASGTTGIAGLSLKNAAEMATAEYKGATVDLIFKDDKGTPEGARIAVKEALAEGASAMIGPLLATSVQAAGPIAKAAGKPMLALSTDAGVAAPGVYLISFMPQGDVERALDYAAAQGKKAIAALIPETVYGSAVNAALQNAAARRAMKIIAIERYTAETLSAAAKRVGGVSGQFDTLFVPENGDGIAAMAQALLKAGIDGKKVQLIGTSAWDDPRVLAQSSFNNGWFAMPDKTGFAGFSARYQVRFGAEPVRIATLVYDAVFLANALNARLGPSAFTEENLTISDGVIGTDGLFRLLKDGTNQRALAMMKVEKGNAVRIDAPPKTF
;
A
#
# COMPACT_ATOMS: atom_id res chain seq x y z
N MET A 1 -15.95 27.44 -56.98
CA MET A 1 -15.55 28.83 -57.31
C MET A 1 -14.57 29.27 -56.22
N LYS A 2 -13.29 29.49 -56.67
CA LYS A 2 -12.21 30.31 -56.11
C LYS A 2 -11.74 30.00 -54.67
N LEU A 3 -10.58 29.38 -54.40
CA LEU A 3 -9.17 29.65 -54.78
C LEU A 3 -8.50 30.79 -53.98
N PHE A 4 -7.25 30.50 -53.54
CA PHE A 4 -6.14 31.38 -53.12
C PHE A 4 -5.97 31.50 -51.58
N SER A 5 -4.75 31.49 -50.98
CA SER A 5 -3.37 31.28 -51.49
C SER A 5 -2.41 31.31 -50.31
N ARG A 6 -1.44 30.41 -50.28
CA ARG A 6 -0.02 30.45 -49.94
C ARG A 6 0.58 31.75 -49.33
N ILE A 7 1.55 31.52 -48.41
CA ILE A 7 2.94 32.05 -48.33
C ILE A 7 3.46 31.64 -46.93
N LEU A 8 4.36 30.72 -46.67
CA LEU A 8 5.81 30.54 -46.85
C LEU A 8 6.67 31.76 -46.40
N CYS A 9 7.40 31.60 -45.29
CA CYS A 9 8.75 32.12 -45.11
C CYS A 9 9.50 31.37 -43.99
N ALA A 10 10.55 30.67 -44.40
CA ALA A 10 11.62 30.14 -43.58
C ALA A 10 12.69 31.23 -43.38
N VAL A 11 13.27 31.30 -42.19
CA VAL A 11 14.62 31.87 -42.00
C VAL A 11 15.39 31.02 -40.99
N ILE A 12 16.44 30.44 -41.51
CA ILE A 12 17.54 29.78 -40.79
C ILE A 12 18.49 30.89 -40.32
N LEU A 13 18.96 30.80 -39.06
CA LEU A 13 20.27 31.37 -38.72
C LEU A 13 20.95 30.52 -37.67
N ALA A 14 22.01 29.87 -38.08
CA ALA A 14 23.01 29.21 -37.24
C ALA A 14 24.05 30.26 -36.80
N ALA A 15 24.45 30.19 -35.53
CA ALA A 15 25.73 30.76 -35.10
C ALA A 15 26.29 29.86 -34.00
N ALA A 16 27.37 29.18 -34.32
CA ALA A 16 28.29 28.55 -33.42
C ALA A 16 29.23 29.57 -32.81
N LEU A 17 29.50 29.48 -31.51
CA LEU A 17 30.73 29.97 -30.92
C LEU A 17 31.12 29.09 -29.74
N ALA A 18 32.28 28.50 -29.87
CA ALA A 18 33.01 27.75 -28.86
C ALA A 18 33.59 28.69 -27.79
N GLY A 19 33.77 28.19 -26.57
CA GLY A 19 34.60 28.89 -25.61
C GLY A 19 34.55 28.40 -24.19
N CYS A 20 35.60 27.68 -23.77
CA CYS A 20 36.25 27.65 -22.47
C CYS A 20 35.69 26.71 -21.36
N VAL A 21 36.44 25.66 -21.19
CA VAL A 21 36.72 24.85 -20.00
C VAL A 21 36.94 25.76 -18.77
N GLY A 22 36.13 25.52 -17.74
CA GLY A 22 36.31 26.04 -16.39
C GLY A 22 35.93 24.96 -15.39
N SER A 23 36.94 24.18 -14.96
CA SER A 23 36.79 23.21 -13.87
C SER A 23 36.63 23.93 -12.53
N ASN A 24 35.41 24.03 -12.02
CA ASN A 24 35.20 24.37 -10.63
C ASN A 24 34.68 23.14 -9.89
N ARG A 25 35.60 22.47 -9.20
CA ARG A 25 35.30 21.50 -8.14
C ARG A 25 34.65 22.27 -6.97
N ILE A 26 33.37 22.27 -6.90
CA ILE A 26 32.66 22.59 -5.67
C ILE A 26 32.51 21.27 -4.93
N GLY A 27 33.30 21.13 -3.86
CA GLY A 27 33.15 20.05 -2.90
C GLY A 27 31.80 20.15 -2.22
N GLY A 28 30.85 19.34 -2.68
CA GLY A 28 29.59 19.11 -1.97
C GLY A 28 29.92 18.26 -0.74
N ALA A 29 29.87 18.87 0.44
CA ALA A 29 29.84 18.12 1.69
C ALA A 29 28.61 17.21 1.64
N SER A 30 28.84 15.90 1.58
CA SER A 30 27.82 14.89 1.77
C SER A 30 27.22 15.09 3.17
N ARG A 31 25.98 15.54 3.24
CA ARG A 31 25.22 15.48 4.48
C ARG A 31 25.13 14.00 4.89
N PRO A 32 25.29 13.67 6.18
CA PRO A 32 25.07 12.32 6.68
C PRO A 32 23.65 11.91 6.27
N VAL A 33 23.50 10.74 5.64
CA VAL A 33 22.19 10.13 5.37
C VAL A 33 21.57 9.86 6.74
N GLU A 34 20.57 10.63 7.12
CA GLU A 34 19.82 10.43 8.35
C GLU A 34 19.09 9.09 8.26
N ALA A 35 19.24 8.26 9.29
CA ALA A 35 18.66 6.94 9.34
C ALA A 35 17.12 7.00 9.19
N VAL A 36 16.61 6.27 8.22
CA VAL A 36 15.16 6.07 8.02
C VAL A 36 14.59 5.40 9.26
N PRO A 37 13.45 5.84 9.81
CA PRO A 37 12.82 5.17 10.94
C PRO A 37 12.46 3.72 10.56
N THR A 38 12.95 2.76 11.33
CA THR A 38 12.65 1.34 11.15
C THR A 38 11.72 0.85 12.25
N PHE A 39 10.75 0.02 11.88
CA PHE A 39 9.90 -0.69 12.82
C PHE A 39 10.60 -1.96 13.30
N PRO A 40 10.21 -2.55 14.45
CA PRO A 40 10.84 -3.76 14.94
C PRO A 40 10.74 -4.89 13.92
N ASP A 41 11.86 -5.58 13.68
CA ASP A 41 11.93 -6.73 12.79
C ASP A 41 11.09 -7.89 13.35
N PRO A 42 10.02 -8.30 12.68
CA PRO A 42 9.17 -9.39 13.14
C PRO A 42 9.87 -10.76 13.11
N SER A 43 11.01 -10.88 12.43
CA SER A 43 11.79 -12.13 12.37
C SER A 43 12.57 -12.44 13.67
N ALA A 44 12.70 -11.46 14.57
CA ALA A 44 13.48 -11.65 15.82
C ALA A 44 12.73 -12.44 16.91
N ALA A 45 11.53 -12.92 16.65
CA ALA A 45 10.70 -13.65 17.62
C ALA A 45 10.13 -14.96 17.07
N ALA A 46 10.98 -15.82 16.47
CA ALA A 46 10.60 -17.21 16.28
C ALA A 46 10.92 -17.98 17.57
N PRO A 47 9.97 -18.74 18.18
CA PRO A 47 10.28 -19.57 19.32
C PRO A 47 11.13 -20.75 18.86
N GLY A 48 12.37 -20.79 19.32
CA GLY A 48 13.19 -21.97 19.24
C GLY A 48 12.52 -23.10 20.01
N THR A 49 12.43 -24.26 19.41
CA THR A 49 12.09 -25.54 20.06
C THR A 49 13.07 -25.78 21.20
N THR A 50 12.64 -25.56 22.43
CA THR A 50 13.39 -25.93 23.62
C THR A 50 13.24 -27.43 23.87
N ASN A 51 14.31 -28.18 23.64
CA ASN A 51 14.55 -29.42 24.34
C ASN A 51 14.78 -29.10 25.81
N GLN A 52 13.98 -29.70 26.69
CA GLN A 52 14.20 -29.72 28.13
C GLN A 52 15.49 -30.48 28.43
N ASN A 53 16.37 -29.81 29.09
CA ASN A 53 17.49 -30.15 29.97
C ASN A 53 18.74 -29.37 29.53
N ASP A 54 18.99 -28.25 30.24
CA ASP A 54 20.31 -28.04 30.88
C ASP A 54 20.30 -26.72 31.66
N ILE A 55 20.47 -26.86 32.90
CA ILE A 55 21.21 -26.15 33.98
C ILE A 55 21.65 -24.71 33.70
N VAL A 56 21.16 -23.87 34.60
CA VAL A 56 21.60 -22.52 34.99
C VAL A 56 23.12 -22.32 34.96
N THR A 57 23.60 -21.30 34.27
CA THR A 57 24.79 -20.55 34.68
C THR A 57 24.65 -19.09 34.30
N ASP A 58 24.89 -18.23 35.29
CA ASP A 58 24.99 -16.78 35.24
C ASP A 58 25.85 -16.28 34.07
N ILE A 59 25.33 -15.32 33.29
CA ILE A 59 26.15 -14.43 32.49
C ILE A 59 25.72 -13.00 32.80
N ALA A 60 26.63 -12.26 33.42
CA ALA A 60 26.57 -10.86 33.66
C ALA A 60 26.43 -10.06 32.34
N PRO A 61 25.75 -8.87 32.33
CA PRO A 61 25.65 -8.04 31.15
C PRO A 61 27.01 -7.44 30.80
N ALA A 62 27.40 -7.60 29.53
CA ALA A 62 28.58 -6.93 28.99
C ALA A 62 28.31 -5.41 28.89
N ASP A 63 29.18 -4.64 29.52
CA ASP A 63 29.27 -3.18 29.38
C ASP A 63 29.50 -2.79 27.92
N GLY A 64 28.67 -1.89 27.41
CA GLY A 64 28.97 -1.30 26.12
C GLY A 64 27.90 -0.34 25.58
N ILE A 65 28.14 0.94 25.79
CA ILE A 65 27.54 2.11 25.13
C ILE A 65 26.09 2.38 25.56
N VAL A 66 25.97 3.04 26.68
CA VAL A 66 24.80 3.84 27.04
C VAL A 66 24.78 5.05 26.11
N ALA A 67 23.94 5.01 25.09
CA ALA A 67 23.58 6.23 24.38
C ALA A 67 22.88 7.14 25.40
N GLU A 68 23.42 8.35 25.63
CA GLU A 68 22.79 9.36 26.46
C GLU A 68 21.34 9.56 26.04
N PRO A 69 20.39 9.56 26.97
CA PRO A 69 19.01 9.89 26.66
C PRO A 69 18.98 11.33 26.13
N LEU A 70 18.52 11.49 24.89
CA LEU A 70 18.21 12.82 24.37
C LEU A 70 17.27 13.54 25.35
N PRO A 71 17.42 14.85 25.57
CA PRO A 71 16.63 15.56 26.53
C PRO A 71 15.14 15.42 26.25
N VAL A 72 14.43 14.84 27.20
CA VAL A 72 12.97 14.73 27.17
C VAL A 72 12.43 16.16 27.23
N PRO A 73 11.62 16.61 26.25
CA PRO A 73 11.01 17.93 26.32
C PRO A 73 10.17 18.03 27.59
N SER A 74 10.48 19.03 28.43
CA SER A 74 9.74 19.31 29.66
C SER A 74 8.27 19.61 29.36
N ALA A 75 7.38 18.86 30.00
CA ALA A 75 6.02 19.20 30.42
C ALA A 75 5.22 20.22 29.59
N SER A 76 4.90 19.92 28.38
CA SER A 76 3.62 20.24 27.75
C SER A 76 3.07 18.92 27.24
N GLY A 77 1.80 18.60 27.46
CA GLY A 77 1.21 17.28 27.28
C GLY A 77 1.63 16.59 25.99
N ARG A 78 1.64 15.26 26.00
CA ARG A 78 1.96 14.43 24.83
C ARG A 78 1.13 14.87 23.62
N THR A 79 1.71 14.77 22.43
CA THR A 79 1.00 15.11 21.18
C THR A 79 -0.17 14.17 20.98
N LYS A 80 -1.37 14.71 20.80
CA LYS A 80 -2.59 13.92 20.60
C LYS A 80 -2.75 13.52 19.14
N ILE A 81 -2.99 12.25 18.91
CA ILE A 81 -3.32 11.67 17.60
C ILE A 81 -4.71 11.07 17.69
N ALA A 82 -5.62 11.50 16.83
CA ALA A 82 -6.97 10.95 16.80
C ALA A 82 -7.03 9.69 15.92
N LEU A 83 -7.60 8.61 16.44
CA LEU A 83 -8.00 7.45 15.69
C LEU A 83 -9.49 7.52 15.41
N ILE A 84 -9.86 7.71 14.13
CA ILE A 84 -11.23 7.81 13.67
C ILE A 84 -11.60 6.48 13.05
N LEU A 85 -12.38 5.66 13.74
CA LEU A 85 -12.63 4.27 13.40
C LEU A 85 -14.12 3.92 13.54
N PRO A 86 -14.65 2.95 12.79
CA PRO A 86 -16.07 2.54 12.85
C PRO A 86 -16.33 1.59 14.04
N LEU A 87 -16.13 2.09 15.28
CA LEU A 87 -16.10 1.25 16.48
C LEU A 87 -17.46 0.64 16.83
N SER A 88 -18.57 1.36 16.55
CA SER A 88 -19.94 0.90 16.81
C SER A 88 -20.66 0.43 15.54
N ALA A 89 -19.99 0.38 14.40
CA ALA A 89 -20.58 -0.13 13.18
C ALA A 89 -20.90 -1.63 13.30
N SER A 90 -21.94 -2.09 12.62
CA SER A 90 -22.33 -3.51 12.59
C SER A 90 -21.52 -4.32 11.58
N GLY A 91 -21.57 -5.65 11.71
CA GLY A 91 -21.00 -6.60 10.75
C GLY A 91 -19.47 -6.50 10.63
N THR A 92 -18.98 -6.77 9.43
CA THR A 92 -17.54 -6.80 9.14
C THR A 92 -16.84 -5.47 9.35
N THR A 93 -17.56 -4.36 9.16
CA THR A 93 -17.02 -3.01 9.39
C THR A 93 -16.70 -2.76 10.87
N GLY A 94 -17.59 -3.16 11.78
CA GLY A 94 -17.34 -3.04 13.22
C GLY A 94 -16.24 -3.99 13.71
N ILE A 95 -16.21 -5.22 13.17
CA ILE A 95 -15.11 -6.17 13.45
C ILE A 95 -13.77 -5.56 13.02
N ALA A 96 -13.72 -4.96 11.85
CA ALA A 96 -12.53 -4.25 11.39
C ALA A 96 -12.18 -3.08 12.33
N GLY A 97 -13.15 -2.24 12.69
CA GLY A 97 -12.94 -1.12 13.62
C GLY A 97 -12.31 -1.54 14.94
N LEU A 98 -12.82 -2.64 15.55
CA LEU A 98 -12.25 -3.18 16.79
C LEU A 98 -10.82 -3.70 16.57
N SER A 99 -10.58 -4.43 15.48
CA SER A 99 -9.25 -4.95 15.18
C SER A 99 -8.23 -3.82 14.95
N LEU A 100 -8.63 -2.74 14.28
CA LEU A 100 -7.80 -1.56 14.07
C LEU A 100 -7.49 -0.84 15.40
N LYS A 101 -8.50 -0.70 16.29
CA LYS A 101 -8.30 -0.15 17.63
C LYS A 101 -7.28 -0.97 18.43
N ASN A 102 -7.43 -2.28 18.46
CA ASN A 102 -6.50 -3.18 19.16
C ASN A 102 -5.08 -3.06 18.60
N ALA A 103 -4.92 -2.95 17.27
CA ALA A 103 -3.62 -2.74 16.65
C ALA A 103 -2.96 -1.42 17.07
N ALA A 104 -3.74 -0.34 17.20
CA ALA A 104 -3.24 0.93 17.71
C ALA A 104 -2.78 0.84 19.18
N GLU A 105 -3.54 0.17 20.02
CA GLU A 105 -3.18 -0.08 21.43
C GLU A 105 -1.92 -0.94 21.55
N MET A 106 -1.78 -1.96 20.69
CA MET A 106 -0.58 -2.79 20.62
C MET A 106 0.63 -1.96 20.19
N ALA A 107 0.51 -1.16 19.14
CA ALA A 107 1.57 -0.28 18.65
C ALA A 107 2.08 0.68 19.74
N THR A 108 1.15 1.29 20.48
CA THR A 108 1.51 2.20 21.59
C THR A 108 2.24 1.47 22.71
N ALA A 109 1.84 0.24 23.02
CA ALA A 109 2.47 -0.53 24.09
C ALA A 109 3.87 -1.08 23.68
N GLU A 110 4.07 -1.38 22.41
CA GLU A 110 5.33 -1.91 21.89
C GLU A 110 6.34 -0.81 21.54
N TYR A 111 5.89 0.43 21.31
CA TYR A 111 6.78 1.55 21.04
C TYR A 111 7.46 2.04 22.32
N LYS A 112 8.77 1.80 22.46
CA LYS A 112 9.54 2.23 23.63
C LYS A 112 9.63 3.75 23.66
N GLY A 113 9.18 4.36 24.79
CA GLY A 113 9.19 5.80 24.96
C GLY A 113 8.10 6.50 24.12
N ALA A 114 6.89 5.92 24.07
CA ALA A 114 5.76 6.51 23.35
C ALA A 114 5.59 8.01 23.67
N THR A 115 5.52 8.82 22.61
CA THR A 115 5.48 10.28 22.66
C THR A 115 4.13 10.87 22.30
N VAL A 116 3.21 10.03 21.79
CA VAL A 116 1.86 10.43 21.42
C VAL A 116 0.82 9.84 22.36
N ASP A 117 -0.29 10.56 22.55
CA ASP A 117 -1.49 10.08 23.19
C ASP A 117 -2.56 9.82 22.15
N LEU A 118 -3.14 8.61 22.16
CA LEU A 118 -4.19 8.24 21.22
C LEU A 118 -5.56 8.64 21.78
N ILE A 119 -6.33 9.36 20.99
CA ILE A 119 -7.75 9.66 21.28
C ILE A 119 -8.62 8.94 20.28
N PHE A 120 -9.47 8.04 20.76
CA PHE A 120 -10.35 7.24 19.91
C PHE A 120 -11.67 7.96 19.67
N LYS A 121 -12.09 8.01 18.41
CA LYS A 121 -13.32 8.60 17.93
C LYS A 121 -14.09 7.60 17.06
N ASP A 122 -15.35 7.44 17.35
CA ASP A 122 -16.24 6.54 16.63
C ASP A 122 -16.92 7.28 15.47
N ASP A 123 -16.58 6.90 14.22
CA ASP A 123 -17.27 7.43 13.04
C ASP A 123 -18.53 6.63 12.65
N LYS A 124 -18.83 5.58 13.40
CA LYS A 124 -19.99 4.69 13.21
C LYS A 124 -20.05 4.06 11.80
N GLY A 125 -18.99 4.16 11.02
CA GLY A 125 -18.94 3.77 9.61
C GLY A 125 -19.81 4.66 8.71
N THR A 126 -20.06 5.93 9.09
CA THR A 126 -20.93 6.84 8.37
C THR A 126 -20.25 8.18 8.06
N PRO A 127 -20.61 8.85 6.95
CA PRO A 127 -20.09 10.17 6.62
C PRO A 127 -20.36 11.21 7.72
N GLU A 128 -21.55 11.18 8.32
CA GLU A 128 -21.94 12.13 9.37
C GLU A 128 -21.18 11.85 10.68
N GLY A 129 -21.06 10.58 11.07
CA GLY A 129 -20.23 10.19 12.22
C GLY A 129 -18.79 10.64 12.05
N ALA A 130 -18.22 10.50 10.86
CA ALA A 130 -16.86 10.94 10.56
C ALA A 130 -16.70 12.48 10.68
N ARG A 131 -17.69 13.26 10.22
CA ARG A 131 -17.67 14.73 10.41
C ARG A 131 -17.66 15.11 11.89
N ILE A 132 -18.50 14.45 12.68
CA ILE A 132 -18.58 14.69 14.13
C ILE A 132 -17.26 14.30 14.79
N ALA A 133 -16.76 13.10 14.50
CA ALA A 133 -15.53 12.56 15.07
C ALA A 133 -14.30 13.46 14.80
N VAL A 134 -14.15 14.02 13.57
CA VAL A 134 -13.07 14.96 13.25
C VAL A 134 -13.22 16.27 14.04
N LYS A 135 -14.41 16.84 14.12
CA LYS A 135 -14.62 18.09 14.87
C LYS A 135 -14.31 17.92 16.34
N GLU A 136 -14.72 16.82 16.95
CA GLU A 136 -14.39 16.49 18.34
C GLU A 136 -12.87 16.30 18.53
N ALA A 137 -12.22 15.56 17.60
CA ALA A 137 -10.77 15.36 17.64
C ALA A 137 -10.01 16.69 17.59
N LEU A 138 -10.43 17.60 16.72
CA LEU A 138 -9.86 18.94 16.60
C LEU A 138 -10.08 19.77 17.88
N ALA A 139 -11.28 19.74 18.46
CA ALA A 139 -11.60 20.43 19.71
C ALA A 139 -10.78 19.90 20.90
N GLU A 140 -10.40 18.63 20.88
CA GLU A 140 -9.52 18.02 21.89
C GLU A 140 -8.02 18.26 21.61
N GLY A 141 -7.70 18.96 20.51
CA GLY A 141 -6.33 19.35 20.17
C GLY A 141 -5.53 18.27 19.43
N ALA A 142 -6.18 17.40 18.64
CA ALA A 142 -5.48 16.44 17.80
C ALA A 142 -4.54 17.14 16.79
N SER A 143 -3.31 16.67 16.69
CA SER A 143 -2.29 17.18 15.79
C SER A 143 -2.31 16.48 14.43
N ALA A 144 -2.78 15.24 14.38
CA ALA A 144 -3.01 14.45 13.17
C ALA A 144 -4.12 13.41 13.42
N MET A 145 -4.60 12.79 12.37
CA MET A 145 -5.66 11.79 12.39
C MET A 145 -5.23 10.52 11.69
N ILE A 146 -5.58 9.36 12.25
CA ILE A 146 -5.44 8.03 11.62
C ILE A 146 -6.84 7.48 11.39
N GLY A 147 -7.16 7.06 10.16
CA GLY A 147 -8.51 6.80 9.69
C GLY A 147 -9.09 8.04 8.99
N PRO A 148 -10.39 8.01 8.57
CA PRO A 148 -11.34 6.89 8.62
C PRO A 148 -11.01 5.69 7.73
N LEU A 149 -11.81 4.61 7.90
CA LEU A 149 -11.67 3.40 7.07
C LEU A 149 -12.40 3.52 5.73
N LEU A 150 -13.64 4.00 5.72
CA LEU A 150 -14.49 4.01 4.54
C LEU A 150 -14.26 5.27 3.69
N ALA A 151 -14.27 5.10 2.36
CA ALA A 151 -14.07 6.22 1.43
C ALA A 151 -15.07 7.37 1.65
N THR A 152 -16.34 7.06 1.87
CA THR A 152 -17.40 8.06 2.14
C THR A 152 -17.15 8.82 3.44
N SER A 153 -16.60 8.17 4.46
CA SER A 153 -16.17 8.79 5.72
C SER A 153 -14.97 9.71 5.51
N VAL A 154 -13.96 9.26 4.71
CA VAL A 154 -12.79 10.08 4.33
C VAL A 154 -13.22 11.33 3.55
N GLN A 155 -14.11 11.15 2.56
CA GLN A 155 -14.65 12.26 1.76
C GLN A 155 -15.35 13.32 2.62
N ALA A 156 -16.05 12.87 3.68
CA ALA A 156 -16.76 13.76 4.58
C ALA A 156 -15.85 14.46 5.62
N ALA A 157 -14.82 13.75 6.10
CA ALA A 157 -13.93 14.19 7.18
C ALA A 157 -12.69 14.96 6.68
N GLY A 158 -12.12 14.54 5.53
CA GLY A 158 -10.88 15.09 4.98
C GLY A 158 -10.87 16.60 4.78
N PRO A 159 -11.91 17.22 4.18
CA PRO A 159 -11.97 18.68 4.03
C PRO A 159 -11.93 19.43 5.38
N ILE A 160 -12.50 18.87 6.44
CA ILE A 160 -12.52 19.48 7.77
C ILE A 160 -11.11 19.43 8.39
N ALA A 161 -10.45 18.28 8.32
CA ALA A 161 -9.08 18.11 8.80
C ALA A 161 -8.12 19.04 8.05
N LYS A 162 -8.22 19.09 6.72
CA LYS A 162 -7.42 19.95 5.84
C LYS A 162 -7.62 21.43 6.16
N ALA A 163 -8.85 21.89 6.34
CA ALA A 163 -9.16 23.27 6.70
C ALA A 163 -8.54 23.68 8.06
N ALA A 164 -8.39 22.73 8.97
CA ALA A 164 -7.71 22.93 10.25
C ALA A 164 -6.18 22.79 10.16
N GLY A 165 -5.61 22.51 8.97
CA GLY A 165 -4.18 22.28 8.79
C GLY A 165 -3.67 21.01 9.47
N LYS A 166 -4.55 20.01 9.68
CA LYS A 166 -4.20 18.75 10.34
C LYS A 166 -4.23 17.60 9.33
N PRO A 167 -3.10 16.88 9.15
CA PRO A 167 -3.07 15.77 8.19
C PRO A 167 -3.90 14.59 8.66
N MET A 168 -4.38 13.83 7.67
CA MET A 168 -5.17 12.62 7.87
C MET A 168 -4.48 11.45 7.17
N LEU A 169 -4.19 10.38 7.90
CA LEU A 169 -3.70 9.09 7.40
C LEU A 169 -4.89 8.14 7.26
N ALA A 170 -5.60 8.24 6.15
CA ALA A 170 -6.83 7.49 5.91
C ALA A 170 -6.54 6.04 5.45
N LEU A 171 -7.46 5.13 5.77
CA LEU A 171 -7.32 3.68 5.51
C LEU A 171 -8.07 3.22 4.26
N SER A 172 -8.69 4.14 3.52
CA SER A 172 -9.43 3.83 2.30
C SER A 172 -8.52 3.37 1.17
N THR A 173 -9.00 2.43 0.36
CA THR A 173 -8.36 1.99 -0.91
C THR A 173 -8.83 2.78 -2.13
N ASP A 174 -9.76 3.72 -1.95
CA ASP A 174 -10.27 4.57 -3.04
C ASP A 174 -9.35 5.78 -3.24
N ALA A 175 -8.56 5.77 -4.31
CA ALA A 175 -7.68 6.87 -4.66
C ALA A 175 -8.42 8.20 -4.91
N GLY A 176 -9.72 8.16 -5.20
CA GLY A 176 -10.53 9.37 -5.43
C GLY A 176 -10.72 10.25 -4.19
N VAL A 177 -10.42 9.73 -3.00
CA VAL A 177 -10.48 10.52 -1.75
C VAL A 177 -9.11 11.00 -1.26
N ALA A 178 -8.03 10.66 -1.99
CA ALA A 178 -6.68 11.15 -1.73
C ALA A 178 -6.57 12.63 -2.11
N ALA A 179 -5.82 13.39 -1.31
CA ALA A 179 -5.53 14.78 -1.59
C ALA A 179 -4.31 15.24 -0.76
N PRO A 180 -3.63 16.34 -1.11
CA PRO A 180 -2.64 16.95 -0.22
C PRO A 180 -3.24 17.22 1.16
N GLY A 181 -2.65 16.62 2.20
CA GLY A 181 -3.15 16.63 3.58
C GLY A 181 -4.08 15.46 3.95
N VAL A 182 -4.53 14.66 2.99
CA VAL A 182 -5.29 13.41 3.20
C VAL A 182 -4.54 12.28 2.50
N TYR A 183 -3.75 11.55 3.27
CA TYR A 183 -2.86 10.50 2.76
C TYR A 183 -3.48 9.13 3.00
N LEU A 184 -3.51 8.30 1.96
CA LEU A 184 -4.02 6.93 2.06
C LEU A 184 -2.91 6.00 2.51
N ILE A 185 -2.94 5.57 3.78
CA ILE A 185 -2.04 4.51 4.25
C ILE A 185 -2.76 3.16 4.08
N SER A 186 -2.82 2.65 2.85
CA SER A 186 -3.64 1.49 2.50
C SER A 186 -2.93 0.54 1.54
N PHE A 187 -3.49 -0.65 1.34
CA PHE A 187 -3.08 -1.55 0.26
C PHE A 187 -3.80 -1.13 -1.02
N MET A 188 -3.13 -0.31 -1.83
CA MET A 188 -3.72 0.28 -3.02
C MET A 188 -3.67 -0.71 -4.20
N PRO A 189 -4.82 -1.04 -4.82
CA PRO A 189 -4.85 -1.97 -5.97
C PRO A 189 -3.97 -1.52 -7.14
N GLN A 190 -3.77 -0.21 -7.28
CA GLN A 190 -2.88 0.38 -8.28
C GLN A 190 -1.44 -0.09 -8.13
N GLY A 191 -0.95 -0.22 -6.89
CA GLY A 191 0.38 -0.72 -6.59
C GLY A 191 0.58 -2.17 -7.03
N ASP A 192 -0.45 -3.02 -6.84
CA ASP A 192 -0.42 -4.41 -7.28
C ASP A 192 -0.26 -4.50 -8.80
N VAL A 193 -1.06 -3.71 -9.54
CA VAL A 193 -1.03 -3.67 -11.01
C VAL A 193 0.32 -3.17 -11.51
N GLU A 194 0.83 -2.07 -10.94
CA GLU A 194 2.13 -1.52 -11.30
C GLU A 194 3.23 -2.56 -11.15
N ARG A 195 3.32 -3.17 -9.98
CA ARG A 195 4.35 -4.16 -9.68
C ARG A 195 4.25 -5.40 -10.55
N ALA A 196 3.03 -5.89 -10.78
CA ALA A 196 2.80 -7.07 -11.61
C ALA A 196 3.20 -6.81 -13.08
N LEU A 197 2.90 -5.63 -13.62
CA LEU A 197 3.28 -5.27 -14.99
C LEU A 197 4.78 -4.95 -15.11
N ASP A 198 5.42 -4.35 -14.09
CA ASP A 198 6.87 -4.19 -14.06
C ASP A 198 7.58 -5.53 -14.20
N TYR A 199 7.14 -6.49 -13.39
CA TYR A 199 7.70 -7.82 -13.44
C TYR A 199 7.42 -8.52 -14.78
N ALA A 200 6.19 -8.42 -15.29
CA ALA A 200 5.83 -9.02 -16.59
C ALA A 200 6.68 -8.45 -17.73
N ALA A 201 6.85 -7.13 -17.79
CA ALA A 201 7.69 -6.48 -18.79
C ALA A 201 9.17 -6.91 -18.67
N ALA A 202 9.70 -7.01 -17.44
CA ALA A 202 11.06 -7.52 -17.17
C ALA A 202 11.22 -9.00 -17.61
N GLN A 203 10.14 -9.79 -17.57
CA GLN A 203 10.11 -11.16 -18.10
C GLN A 203 9.84 -11.22 -19.62
N GLY A 204 9.91 -10.07 -20.31
CA GLY A 204 9.79 -10.01 -21.77
C GLY A 204 8.36 -10.05 -22.31
N LYS A 205 7.32 -9.91 -21.45
CA LYS A 205 5.93 -9.83 -21.87
C LYS A 205 5.65 -8.48 -22.55
N LYS A 206 4.89 -8.51 -23.67
CA LYS A 206 4.71 -7.32 -24.52
C LYS A 206 3.25 -7.01 -24.84
N ALA A 207 2.37 -7.98 -24.73
CA ALA A 207 0.97 -7.83 -25.14
C ALA A 207 0.03 -8.39 -24.06
N ILE A 208 -0.95 -7.59 -23.66
CA ILE A 208 -1.84 -7.93 -22.56
C ILE A 208 -3.30 -7.85 -22.98
N ALA A 209 -4.09 -8.81 -22.56
CA ALA A 209 -5.54 -8.71 -22.52
C ALA A 209 -6.03 -8.70 -21.07
N ALA A 210 -7.25 -8.26 -20.82
CA ALA A 210 -7.82 -8.19 -19.48
C ALA A 210 -9.29 -8.60 -19.45
N LEU A 211 -9.68 -9.28 -18.36
CA LEU A 211 -11.06 -9.53 -17.95
C LEU A 211 -11.32 -8.77 -16.66
N ILE A 212 -12.11 -7.70 -16.71
CA ILE A 212 -12.28 -6.74 -15.61
C ILE A 212 -13.71 -6.80 -15.08
N PRO A 213 -13.94 -7.05 -13.76
CA PRO A 213 -15.29 -7.03 -13.20
C PRO A 213 -15.90 -5.62 -13.27
N GLU A 214 -17.21 -5.53 -13.52
CA GLU A 214 -17.96 -4.25 -13.54
C GLU A 214 -18.26 -3.76 -12.12
N THR A 215 -17.21 -3.44 -11.38
CA THR A 215 -17.26 -2.94 -10.01
C THR A 215 -16.41 -1.66 -9.86
N VAL A 216 -16.52 -0.98 -8.72
CA VAL A 216 -15.65 0.15 -8.38
C VAL A 216 -14.18 -0.29 -8.36
N TYR A 217 -13.90 -1.44 -7.76
CA TYR A 217 -12.56 -2.05 -7.77
C TYR A 217 -12.07 -2.34 -9.19
N GLY A 218 -12.91 -2.96 -10.02
CA GLY A 218 -12.59 -3.23 -11.42
C GLY A 218 -12.28 -1.97 -12.21
N SER A 219 -13.00 -0.88 -11.96
CA SER A 219 -12.72 0.42 -12.58
C SER A 219 -11.35 0.99 -12.17
N ALA A 220 -11.00 0.89 -10.89
CA ALA A 220 -9.71 1.33 -10.36
C ALA A 220 -8.54 0.53 -10.96
N VAL A 221 -8.62 -0.80 -10.98
CA VAL A 221 -7.56 -1.64 -11.57
C VAL A 221 -7.47 -1.51 -13.09
N ASN A 222 -8.59 -1.23 -13.77
CA ASN A 222 -8.58 -0.96 -15.20
C ASN A 222 -7.81 0.31 -15.54
N ALA A 223 -8.06 1.40 -14.81
CA ALA A 223 -7.31 2.65 -14.98
C ALA A 223 -5.81 2.44 -14.70
N ALA A 224 -5.47 1.71 -13.64
CA ALA A 224 -4.09 1.36 -13.31
C ALA A 224 -3.44 0.51 -14.41
N LEU A 225 -4.15 -0.49 -14.95
CA LEU A 225 -3.67 -1.34 -16.03
C LEU A 225 -3.30 -0.52 -17.28
N GLN A 226 -4.20 0.37 -17.71
CA GLN A 226 -3.97 1.21 -18.90
C GLN A 226 -2.74 2.12 -18.71
N ASN A 227 -2.64 2.78 -17.56
CA ASN A 227 -1.51 3.64 -17.21
C ASN A 227 -0.20 2.85 -17.12
N ALA A 228 -0.22 1.70 -16.45
CA ALA A 228 0.95 0.86 -16.26
C ALA A 228 1.44 0.24 -17.58
N ALA A 229 0.54 -0.22 -18.44
CA ALA A 229 0.86 -0.76 -19.76
C ALA A 229 1.47 0.31 -20.67
N ALA A 230 0.90 1.54 -20.68
CA ALA A 230 1.41 2.65 -21.47
C ALA A 230 2.85 3.02 -21.08
N ARG A 231 3.15 3.12 -19.78
CA ARG A 231 4.51 3.43 -19.31
C ARG A 231 5.56 2.37 -19.70
N ARG A 232 5.14 1.13 -19.93
CA ARG A 232 6.02 -0.01 -20.26
C ARG A 232 5.98 -0.40 -21.74
N ALA A 233 5.32 0.43 -22.56
CA ALA A 233 5.09 0.14 -23.99
C ALA A 233 4.47 -1.25 -24.23
N MET A 234 3.68 -1.77 -23.29
CA MET A 234 2.93 -3.00 -23.44
C MET A 234 1.66 -2.74 -24.27
N LYS A 235 1.44 -3.56 -25.30
CA LYS A 235 0.27 -3.42 -26.17
C LYS A 235 -0.96 -4.03 -25.49
N ILE A 236 -1.99 -3.23 -25.28
CA ILE A 236 -3.30 -3.75 -24.84
C ILE A 236 -4.04 -4.26 -26.07
N ILE A 237 -4.35 -5.56 -26.10
CA ILE A 237 -5.05 -6.22 -27.20
C ILE A 237 -6.56 -6.17 -27.00
N ALA A 238 -7.02 -6.43 -25.77
CA ALA A 238 -8.44 -6.40 -25.43
C ALA A 238 -8.62 -6.10 -23.95
N ILE A 239 -9.65 -5.35 -23.63
CA ILE A 239 -10.18 -5.21 -22.27
C ILE A 239 -11.67 -5.52 -22.35
N GLU A 240 -12.08 -6.61 -21.71
CA GLU A 240 -13.46 -7.01 -21.61
C GLU A 240 -13.97 -6.82 -20.19
N ARG A 241 -14.99 -6.02 -20.05
CA ARG A 241 -15.68 -5.84 -18.76
C ARG A 241 -16.80 -6.88 -18.64
N TYR A 242 -17.06 -7.35 -17.42
CA TYR A 242 -18.07 -8.38 -17.21
C TYR A 242 -18.80 -8.21 -15.88
N THR A 243 -20.03 -8.69 -15.87
CA THR A 243 -20.80 -9.08 -14.67
C THR A 243 -20.81 -10.60 -14.57
N ALA A 244 -21.40 -11.16 -13.51
CA ALA A 244 -21.52 -12.61 -13.38
C ALA A 244 -22.26 -13.26 -14.58
N GLU A 245 -23.26 -12.56 -15.12
CA GLU A 245 -24.08 -13.01 -16.25
C GLU A 245 -23.31 -12.93 -17.58
N THR A 246 -22.46 -11.96 -17.76
CA THR A 246 -21.75 -11.68 -19.02
C THR A 246 -20.35 -12.27 -19.08
N LEU A 247 -19.82 -12.83 -17.97
CA LEU A 247 -18.46 -13.38 -17.86
C LEU A 247 -18.13 -14.38 -18.98
N SER A 248 -19.03 -15.33 -19.26
CA SER A 248 -18.78 -16.36 -20.29
C SER A 248 -18.62 -15.75 -21.69
N ALA A 249 -19.42 -14.74 -22.01
CA ALA A 249 -19.33 -14.03 -23.29
C ALA A 249 -18.06 -13.18 -23.39
N ALA A 250 -17.69 -12.48 -22.30
CA ALA A 250 -16.45 -11.71 -22.22
C ALA A 250 -15.21 -12.61 -22.39
N ALA A 251 -15.16 -13.72 -21.67
CA ALA A 251 -14.07 -14.69 -21.79
C ALA A 251 -13.95 -15.26 -23.21
N LYS A 252 -15.08 -15.55 -23.88
CA LYS A 252 -15.09 -16.02 -25.27
C LYS A 252 -14.52 -14.97 -26.25
N ARG A 253 -14.85 -13.68 -26.06
CA ARG A 253 -14.27 -12.61 -26.89
C ARG A 253 -12.75 -12.49 -26.71
N VAL A 254 -12.26 -12.54 -25.46
CA VAL A 254 -10.81 -12.57 -25.19
C VAL A 254 -10.16 -13.83 -25.77
N GLY A 255 -10.81 -14.98 -25.63
CA GLY A 255 -10.33 -16.25 -26.22
C GLY A 255 -10.18 -16.19 -27.73
N GLY A 256 -11.07 -15.48 -28.43
CA GLY A 256 -11.01 -15.30 -29.90
C GLY A 256 -9.76 -14.55 -30.39
N VAL A 257 -9.07 -13.82 -29.50
CA VAL A 257 -7.82 -13.09 -29.81
C VAL A 257 -6.61 -13.63 -29.03
N SER A 258 -6.71 -14.81 -28.44
CA SER A 258 -5.70 -15.40 -27.54
C SER A 258 -4.31 -15.59 -28.18
N GLY A 259 -4.22 -15.66 -29.52
CA GLY A 259 -2.93 -15.70 -30.22
C GLY A 259 -2.22 -14.34 -30.35
N GLN A 260 -2.82 -13.25 -29.91
CA GLN A 260 -2.29 -11.89 -30.07
C GLN A 260 -1.70 -11.31 -28.77
N PHE A 261 -1.88 -11.96 -27.63
CA PHE A 261 -1.33 -11.54 -26.34
C PHE A 261 -0.59 -12.68 -25.63
N ASP A 262 0.37 -12.33 -24.83
CA ASP A 262 1.19 -13.24 -24.02
C ASP A 262 0.84 -13.19 -22.52
N THR A 263 -0.03 -12.26 -22.13
CA THR A 263 -0.43 -12.01 -20.75
C THR A 263 -1.93 -11.75 -20.66
N LEU A 264 -2.60 -12.35 -19.66
CA LEU A 264 -4.00 -12.08 -19.34
C LEU A 264 -4.12 -11.59 -17.90
N PHE A 265 -4.60 -10.36 -17.73
CA PHE A 265 -4.87 -9.77 -16.42
C PHE A 265 -6.28 -10.13 -15.97
N VAL A 266 -6.37 -10.73 -14.78
CA VAL A 266 -7.61 -11.24 -14.17
C VAL A 266 -7.67 -10.79 -12.71
N PRO A 267 -8.13 -9.56 -12.41
CA PRO A 267 -8.25 -9.04 -11.05
C PRO A 267 -9.52 -9.57 -10.35
N GLU A 268 -9.70 -10.89 -10.35
CA GLU A 268 -10.84 -11.54 -9.70
C GLU A 268 -10.45 -11.96 -8.28
N ASN A 269 -11.43 -12.03 -7.40
CA ASN A 269 -11.27 -12.49 -6.02
C ASN A 269 -11.77 -13.93 -5.82
N GLY A 270 -11.65 -14.43 -4.59
CA GLY A 270 -12.06 -15.80 -4.26
C GLY A 270 -13.54 -16.10 -4.53
N ASP A 271 -14.43 -15.11 -4.53
CA ASP A 271 -15.86 -15.34 -4.74
C ASP A 271 -16.18 -15.64 -6.21
N GLY A 272 -15.54 -14.94 -7.15
CA GLY A 272 -15.77 -15.11 -8.59
C GLY A 272 -14.82 -16.09 -9.25
N ILE A 273 -13.75 -16.52 -8.58
CA ILE A 273 -12.63 -17.22 -9.21
C ILE A 273 -13.00 -18.57 -9.84
N ALA A 274 -13.91 -19.32 -9.22
CA ALA A 274 -14.35 -20.62 -9.75
C ALA A 274 -15.12 -20.45 -11.08
N ALA A 275 -15.98 -19.45 -11.17
CA ALA A 275 -16.68 -19.12 -12.40
C ALA A 275 -15.71 -18.63 -13.49
N MET A 276 -14.74 -17.78 -13.09
CA MET A 276 -13.68 -17.30 -13.98
C MET A 276 -12.85 -18.48 -14.54
N ALA A 277 -12.40 -19.41 -13.70
CA ALA A 277 -11.65 -20.58 -14.10
C ALA A 277 -12.40 -21.39 -15.19
N GLN A 278 -13.69 -21.59 -15.00
CA GLN A 278 -14.55 -22.29 -15.96
C GLN A 278 -14.73 -21.50 -17.27
N ALA A 279 -14.88 -20.17 -17.15
CA ALA A 279 -15.04 -19.32 -18.33
C ALA A 279 -13.75 -19.32 -19.20
N LEU A 280 -12.57 -19.24 -18.57
CA LEU A 280 -11.28 -19.31 -19.26
C LEU A 280 -11.09 -20.65 -19.97
N LEU A 281 -11.41 -21.76 -19.29
CA LEU A 281 -11.33 -23.11 -19.89
C LEU A 281 -12.24 -23.23 -21.11
N LYS A 282 -13.51 -22.82 -21.01
CA LYS A 282 -14.48 -22.86 -22.13
C LYS A 282 -14.09 -21.94 -23.28
N ALA A 283 -13.38 -20.85 -22.99
CA ALA A 283 -12.86 -19.92 -23.99
C ALA A 283 -11.56 -20.43 -24.68
N GLY A 284 -11.03 -21.59 -24.28
CA GLY A 284 -9.80 -22.16 -24.83
C GLY A 284 -8.53 -21.39 -24.40
N ILE A 285 -8.60 -20.62 -23.33
CA ILE A 285 -7.44 -19.89 -22.81
C ILE A 285 -6.61 -20.85 -21.96
N ASP A 286 -5.40 -21.14 -22.42
CA ASP A 286 -4.47 -22.07 -21.79
C ASP A 286 -3.42 -21.29 -20.98
N GLY A 287 -3.47 -21.41 -19.67
CA GLY A 287 -2.50 -20.80 -18.75
C GLY A 287 -1.05 -21.28 -18.92
N LYS A 288 -0.79 -22.32 -19.73
CA LYS A 288 0.56 -22.72 -20.12
C LYS A 288 1.12 -21.88 -21.27
N LYS A 289 0.25 -21.28 -22.09
CA LYS A 289 0.60 -20.46 -23.26
C LYS A 289 0.52 -18.97 -22.95
N VAL A 290 -0.41 -18.59 -22.08
CA VAL A 290 -0.69 -17.20 -21.68
C VAL A 290 -0.37 -17.05 -20.20
N GLN A 291 0.44 -16.05 -19.84
CA GLN A 291 0.73 -15.76 -18.44
C GLN A 291 -0.47 -15.10 -17.77
N LEU A 292 -1.07 -15.78 -16.81
CA LEU A 292 -2.11 -15.18 -15.98
C LEU A 292 -1.48 -14.25 -14.96
N ILE A 293 -2.05 -13.06 -14.80
CA ILE A 293 -1.63 -12.08 -13.80
C ILE A 293 -2.86 -11.60 -13.02
N GLY A 294 -2.72 -11.54 -11.71
CA GLY A 294 -3.73 -11.01 -10.79
C GLY A 294 -3.21 -9.89 -9.90
N THR A 295 -3.98 -9.58 -8.88
CA THR A 295 -3.65 -8.65 -7.81
C THR A 295 -3.49 -9.40 -6.48
N SER A 296 -3.21 -8.70 -5.39
CA SER A 296 -3.19 -9.27 -4.04
C SER A 296 -4.49 -9.98 -3.62
N ALA A 297 -5.61 -9.71 -4.31
CA ALA A 297 -6.85 -10.47 -4.16
C ALA A 297 -6.71 -11.98 -4.46
N TRP A 298 -5.63 -12.38 -5.14
CA TRP A 298 -5.32 -13.79 -5.37
C TRP A 298 -4.69 -14.49 -4.17
N ASP A 299 -4.34 -13.76 -3.11
CA ASP A 299 -3.93 -14.34 -1.84
C ASP A 299 -5.12 -14.89 -1.03
N ASP A 300 -5.91 -15.73 -1.67
CA ASP A 300 -7.11 -16.37 -1.14
C ASP A 300 -6.99 -17.89 -1.38
N PRO A 301 -7.22 -18.74 -0.37
CA PRO A 301 -7.15 -20.20 -0.52
C PRO A 301 -8.00 -20.73 -1.69
N ARG A 302 -9.14 -20.09 -1.97
CA ARG A 302 -10.04 -20.46 -3.08
C ARG A 302 -9.42 -20.18 -4.44
N VAL A 303 -8.64 -19.10 -4.57
CA VAL A 303 -7.87 -18.81 -5.80
C VAL A 303 -6.69 -19.75 -5.91
N LEU A 304 -5.93 -19.90 -4.85
CA LEU A 304 -4.73 -20.75 -4.84
C LEU A 304 -5.04 -22.22 -5.12
N ALA A 305 -6.23 -22.69 -4.72
CA ALA A 305 -6.70 -24.06 -5.02
C ALA A 305 -7.10 -24.29 -6.48
N GLN A 306 -7.28 -23.23 -7.30
CA GLN A 306 -7.67 -23.38 -8.70
C GLN A 306 -6.49 -23.83 -9.57
N SER A 307 -6.52 -25.05 -10.08
CA SER A 307 -5.43 -25.59 -10.90
C SER A 307 -5.19 -24.80 -12.21
N SER A 308 -6.22 -24.18 -12.77
CA SER A 308 -6.11 -23.31 -13.95
C SER A 308 -5.31 -22.03 -13.71
N PHE A 309 -5.14 -21.62 -12.45
CA PHE A 309 -4.33 -20.46 -12.05
C PHE A 309 -2.90 -20.83 -11.67
N ASN A 310 -2.52 -22.11 -11.66
CA ASN A 310 -1.13 -22.53 -11.44
C ASN A 310 -0.19 -21.79 -12.42
N ASN A 311 0.97 -21.37 -11.91
CA ASN A 311 1.95 -20.50 -12.56
C ASN A 311 1.48 -19.05 -12.78
N GLY A 312 0.27 -18.68 -12.38
CA GLY A 312 -0.18 -17.29 -12.40
C GLY A 312 0.62 -16.42 -11.43
N TRP A 313 0.83 -15.16 -11.79
CA TRP A 313 1.62 -14.19 -11.02
C TRP A 313 0.72 -13.13 -10.38
N PHE A 314 1.09 -12.66 -9.21
CA PHE A 314 0.43 -11.53 -8.57
C PHE A 314 1.39 -10.82 -7.61
N ALA A 315 1.16 -9.53 -7.41
CA ALA A 315 1.93 -8.74 -6.47
C ALA A 315 1.21 -8.64 -5.13
N MET A 316 1.96 -8.67 -4.03
CA MET A 316 1.42 -8.44 -2.69
C MET A 316 2.54 -8.06 -1.71
N PRO A 317 2.22 -7.47 -0.53
CA PRO A 317 3.18 -7.35 0.56
C PRO A 317 3.73 -8.72 1.00
N ASP A 318 4.99 -8.77 1.42
CA ASP A 318 5.57 -10.01 1.96
C ASP A 318 4.82 -10.43 3.24
N LYS A 319 4.48 -11.72 3.34
CA LYS A 319 3.67 -12.25 4.45
C LYS A 319 4.40 -12.35 5.77
N THR A 320 5.73 -12.32 5.76
CA THR A 320 6.56 -12.57 6.95
C THR A 320 6.24 -11.58 8.06
N GLY A 321 6.12 -10.30 7.74
CA GLY A 321 5.79 -9.26 8.71
C GLY A 321 4.40 -9.43 9.31
N PHE A 322 3.40 -9.71 8.46
CA PHE A 322 2.04 -9.94 8.94
C PHE A 322 1.93 -11.17 9.85
N ALA A 323 2.64 -12.26 9.53
CA ALA A 323 2.62 -13.47 10.37
C ALA A 323 3.15 -13.18 11.79
N GLY A 324 4.28 -12.48 11.91
CA GLY A 324 4.82 -12.06 13.19
C GLY A 324 3.90 -11.10 13.97
N PHE A 325 3.28 -10.15 13.28
CA PHE A 325 2.29 -9.27 13.85
C PHE A 325 1.06 -10.03 14.36
N SER A 326 0.50 -10.92 13.53
CA SER A 326 -0.69 -11.71 13.87
C SER A 326 -0.46 -12.59 15.10
N ALA A 327 0.69 -13.23 15.20
CA ALA A 327 1.04 -14.03 16.36
C ALA A 327 1.05 -13.21 17.67
N ARG A 328 1.68 -12.03 17.66
CA ARG A 328 1.68 -11.12 18.83
C ARG A 328 0.29 -10.58 19.16
N TYR A 329 -0.47 -10.22 18.13
CA TYR A 329 -1.84 -9.74 18.27
C TYR A 329 -2.73 -10.80 18.91
N GLN A 330 -2.67 -12.06 18.44
CA GLN A 330 -3.43 -13.18 18.96
C GLN A 330 -3.11 -13.46 20.42
N VAL A 331 -1.83 -13.44 20.81
CA VAL A 331 -1.41 -13.59 22.21
C VAL A 331 -2.01 -12.48 23.09
N ARG A 332 -2.07 -11.26 22.60
CA ARG A 332 -2.53 -10.11 23.38
C ARG A 332 -4.06 -10.01 23.47
N PHE A 333 -4.77 -10.31 22.40
CA PHE A 333 -6.22 -10.05 22.29
C PHE A 333 -7.07 -11.32 22.16
N GLY A 334 -6.46 -12.50 22.05
CA GLY A 334 -7.17 -13.77 21.93
C GLY A 334 -7.92 -13.99 20.63
N ALA A 335 -7.63 -13.19 19.59
CA ALA A 335 -8.29 -13.24 18.29
C ALA A 335 -7.30 -12.94 17.16
N GLU A 336 -7.59 -13.44 15.95
CA GLU A 336 -6.84 -13.08 14.74
C GLU A 336 -7.14 -11.63 14.33
N PRO A 337 -6.11 -10.86 13.93
CA PRO A 337 -6.32 -9.53 13.40
C PRO A 337 -6.88 -9.59 11.97
N VAL A 338 -7.69 -8.60 11.58
CA VAL A 338 -7.97 -8.41 10.16
C VAL A 338 -6.70 -7.98 9.42
N ARG A 339 -6.57 -8.32 8.14
CA ARG A 339 -5.35 -8.07 7.35
C ARG A 339 -4.88 -6.61 7.39
N ILE A 340 -5.82 -5.67 7.40
CA ILE A 340 -5.55 -4.23 7.40
C ILE A 340 -5.15 -3.66 8.78
N ALA A 341 -5.10 -4.48 9.83
CA ALA A 341 -4.74 -4.03 11.18
C ALA A 341 -3.29 -3.51 11.26
N THR A 342 -2.38 -4.07 10.44
CA THR A 342 -1.00 -3.59 10.31
C THR A 342 -0.90 -2.14 9.85
N LEU A 343 -1.86 -1.65 9.07
CA LEU A 343 -1.86 -0.27 8.57
C LEU A 343 -1.96 0.74 9.72
N VAL A 344 -2.83 0.47 10.70
CA VAL A 344 -2.97 1.32 11.88
C VAL A 344 -1.78 1.14 12.83
N TYR A 345 -1.31 -0.09 12.99
CA TYR A 345 -0.10 -0.36 13.76
C TYR A 345 1.09 0.46 13.22
N ASP A 346 1.35 0.40 11.91
CA ASP A 346 2.42 1.14 11.25
C ASP A 346 2.20 2.66 11.32
N ALA A 347 0.95 3.13 11.18
CA ALA A 347 0.63 4.56 11.30
C ALA A 347 0.92 5.11 12.70
N VAL A 348 0.61 4.36 13.75
CA VAL A 348 0.89 4.75 15.15
C VAL A 348 2.39 4.71 15.43
N PHE A 349 3.12 3.71 14.92
CA PHE A 349 4.58 3.69 15.01
C PHE A 349 5.21 4.89 14.30
N LEU A 350 4.77 5.19 13.07
CA LEU A 350 5.22 6.37 12.32
C LEU A 350 4.95 7.66 13.10
N ALA A 351 3.74 7.80 13.66
CA ALA A 351 3.38 8.98 14.44
C ALA A 351 4.29 9.17 15.67
N ASN A 352 4.58 8.09 16.41
CA ASN A 352 5.50 8.13 17.54
C ASN A 352 6.93 8.47 17.10
N ALA A 353 7.43 7.83 16.03
CA ALA A 353 8.79 8.06 15.53
C ALA A 353 9.00 9.50 15.04
N LEU A 354 8.05 10.04 14.28
CA LEU A 354 8.10 11.43 13.84
C LEU A 354 8.02 12.40 15.02
N ASN A 355 7.10 12.18 15.95
CA ASN A 355 6.93 13.07 17.10
C ASN A 355 8.12 13.02 18.05
N ALA A 356 8.72 11.86 18.28
CA ALA A 356 9.94 11.73 19.09
C ALA A 356 11.10 12.53 18.52
N ARG A 357 11.20 12.61 17.19
CA ARG A 357 12.30 13.29 16.49
C ARG A 357 12.03 14.79 16.28
N LEU A 358 10.80 15.17 15.96
CA LEU A 358 10.46 16.50 15.44
C LEU A 358 9.48 17.29 16.36
N GLY A 359 8.96 16.64 17.40
CA GLY A 359 8.01 17.26 18.33
C GLY A 359 6.73 17.71 17.64
N PRO A 360 6.16 18.87 18.04
CA PRO A 360 4.90 19.38 17.49
C PRO A 360 4.88 19.63 15.98
N SER A 361 6.05 19.79 15.36
CA SER A 361 6.20 20.02 13.91
C SER A 361 6.29 18.71 13.11
N ALA A 362 6.05 17.55 13.73
CA ALA A 362 6.20 16.23 13.13
C ALA A 362 5.28 16.00 11.92
N PHE A 363 4.07 16.53 11.94
CA PHE A 363 3.00 16.16 11.02
C PHE A 363 2.82 17.16 9.88
N THR A 364 3.91 17.53 9.22
CA THR A 364 3.89 18.35 7.99
C THR A 364 3.88 17.45 6.75
N GLU A 365 3.49 18.00 5.59
CA GLU A 365 3.57 17.28 4.31
C GLU A 365 4.98 16.75 4.07
N GLU A 366 6.01 17.57 4.26
CA GLU A 366 7.40 17.21 4.03
C GLU A 366 7.83 15.99 4.88
N ASN A 367 7.44 15.97 6.15
CA ASN A 367 7.80 14.89 7.07
C ASN A 367 6.99 13.61 6.84
N LEU A 368 5.79 13.72 6.28
CA LEU A 368 4.94 12.56 5.97
C LEU A 368 5.26 11.96 4.61
N THR A 369 5.75 12.77 3.63
CA THR A 369 6.02 12.32 2.27
C THR A 369 7.52 12.11 2.01
N ILE A 370 8.19 11.42 2.94
CA ILE A 370 9.62 11.10 2.86
C ILE A 370 9.90 10.28 1.61
N SER A 371 10.83 10.73 0.76
CA SER A 371 11.15 10.10 -0.53
C SER A 371 11.61 8.65 -0.39
N ASP A 372 12.45 8.37 0.61
CA ASP A 372 13.01 7.04 0.85
C ASP A 372 11.99 6.07 1.47
N GLY A 373 10.89 6.61 2.00
CA GLY A 373 9.82 5.85 2.62
C GLY A 373 10.12 5.41 4.05
N VAL A 374 9.29 4.52 4.55
CA VAL A 374 9.31 3.99 5.92
C VAL A 374 9.17 2.48 5.86
N ILE A 375 9.96 1.75 6.65
CA ILE A 375 9.83 0.29 6.77
C ILE A 375 8.78 0.00 7.85
N GLY A 376 7.64 -0.52 7.41
CA GLY A 376 6.56 -0.98 8.28
C GLY A 376 6.49 -2.50 8.38
N THR A 377 5.45 -2.99 9.04
CA THR A 377 5.16 -4.42 9.22
C THR A 377 5.05 -5.18 7.89
N ASP A 378 4.50 -4.52 6.88
CA ASP A 378 4.31 -5.08 5.52
C ASP A 378 5.41 -4.64 4.53
N GLY A 379 6.57 -4.26 5.03
CA GLY A 379 7.70 -3.82 4.22
C GLY A 379 7.74 -2.31 3.99
N LEU A 380 8.56 -1.90 3.04
CA LEU A 380 8.79 -0.50 2.71
C LEU A 380 7.54 0.14 2.07
N PHE A 381 7.17 1.32 2.56
CA PHE A 381 6.13 2.14 1.96
C PHE A 381 6.46 3.63 2.06
N ARG A 382 5.85 4.45 1.20
CA ARG A 382 5.89 5.91 1.31
C ARG A 382 4.55 6.52 0.97
N LEU A 383 4.25 7.66 1.56
CA LEU A 383 3.13 8.49 1.20
C LEU A 383 3.57 9.47 0.12
N LEU A 384 2.70 9.79 -0.81
CA LEU A 384 2.97 10.69 -1.92
C LEU A 384 2.27 12.04 -1.70
N LYS A 385 2.78 13.10 -2.33
CA LYS A 385 2.22 14.45 -2.19
C LYS A 385 0.79 14.60 -2.70
N ASP A 386 0.38 13.74 -3.62
CA ASP A 386 -1.01 13.68 -4.11
C ASP A 386 -1.98 12.99 -3.14
N GLY A 387 -1.47 12.49 -2.00
CA GLY A 387 -2.24 11.78 -0.99
C GLY A 387 -2.31 10.27 -1.20
N THR A 388 -1.82 9.73 -2.31
CA THR A 388 -1.71 8.28 -2.51
C THR A 388 -0.48 7.71 -1.80
N ASN A 389 -0.26 6.41 -1.91
CA ASN A 389 0.95 5.77 -1.40
C ASN A 389 1.61 4.88 -2.46
N GLN A 390 2.84 4.51 -2.18
CA GLN A 390 3.57 3.48 -2.89
C GLN A 390 4.12 2.47 -1.89
N ARG A 391 4.00 1.17 -2.22
CA ARG A 391 4.52 0.06 -1.40
C ARG A 391 5.47 -0.81 -2.22
N ALA A 392 6.53 -1.26 -1.58
CA ALA A 392 7.41 -2.28 -2.12
C ALA A 392 6.73 -3.65 -2.00
N LEU A 393 6.32 -4.23 -3.11
CA LEU A 393 5.57 -5.48 -3.15
C LEU A 393 6.45 -6.62 -3.68
N ALA A 394 6.31 -7.80 -3.10
CA ALA A 394 6.86 -9.03 -3.63
C ALA A 394 6.04 -9.52 -4.84
N MET A 395 6.68 -10.28 -5.73
CA MET A 395 5.97 -11.05 -6.74
C MET A 395 5.79 -12.48 -6.27
N MET A 396 4.57 -12.95 -6.38
CA MET A 396 4.16 -14.29 -6.01
C MET A 396 3.75 -15.09 -7.25
N LYS A 397 3.91 -16.41 -7.16
CA LYS A 397 3.41 -17.38 -8.14
C LYS A 397 2.46 -18.35 -7.45
N VAL A 398 1.34 -18.62 -8.07
CA VAL A 398 0.44 -19.71 -7.64
C VAL A 398 1.08 -21.04 -7.98
N GLU A 399 1.37 -21.86 -6.98
CA GLU A 399 2.01 -23.15 -7.15
C GLU A 399 1.43 -24.20 -6.20
N LYS A 400 0.72 -25.18 -6.76
CA LYS A 400 0.16 -26.31 -6.00
C LYS A 400 -0.63 -25.90 -4.75
N GLY A 401 -1.50 -24.92 -4.89
CA GLY A 401 -2.35 -24.44 -3.80
C GLY A 401 -1.67 -23.42 -2.86
N ASN A 402 -0.47 -22.97 -3.18
CA ASN A 402 0.28 -22.01 -2.38
C ASN A 402 0.68 -20.78 -3.19
N ALA A 403 0.91 -19.67 -2.50
CA ALA A 403 1.59 -18.50 -3.04
C ALA A 403 3.09 -18.61 -2.74
N VAL A 404 3.90 -18.79 -3.76
CA VAL A 404 5.37 -18.91 -3.65
C VAL A 404 6.00 -17.63 -4.15
N ARG A 405 6.88 -17.03 -3.35
CA ARG A 405 7.60 -15.81 -3.75
C ARG A 405 8.61 -16.11 -4.84
N ILE A 406 8.51 -15.39 -5.97
CA ILE A 406 9.38 -15.51 -7.14
C ILE A 406 10.28 -14.29 -7.35
N ASP A 407 9.91 -13.15 -6.75
CA ASP A 407 10.76 -11.97 -6.74
C ASP A 407 10.56 -11.17 -5.44
N ALA A 408 11.65 -10.69 -4.87
CA ALA A 408 11.63 -9.97 -3.61
C ALA A 408 11.05 -8.55 -3.79
N PRO A 409 10.46 -7.96 -2.72
CA PRO A 409 10.11 -6.54 -2.78
C PRO A 409 11.36 -5.67 -2.97
N PRO A 410 11.26 -4.56 -3.72
CA PRO A 410 12.34 -3.58 -3.81
C PRO A 410 12.75 -3.06 -2.42
N LYS A 411 14.03 -2.78 -2.24
CA LYS A 411 14.57 -2.22 -0.98
C LYS A 411 14.55 -0.69 -0.96
N THR A 412 14.32 -0.07 -2.10
CA THR A 412 14.23 1.40 -2.29
C THR A 412 13.16 1.73 -3.33
N PHE A 413 12.72 2.98 -3.37
CA PHE A 413 11.81 3.50 -4.39
C PHE A 413 12.55 4.27 -5.47
#